data_d33619e9f2345e36972379406f799490
#
_entry.id   d33619e9f2345e36972379406f799490
#
_cell.length_a   1.000
_cell.length_b   1.000
_cell.length_c   1.000
_cell.angle_alpha   90.00
_cell.angle_beta   90.00
_cell.angle_gamma   90.00
#
_symmetry.space_group_name_H-M   'P 1'
#
loop_
_entity.id
_entity.type
_entity.pdbx_description
1 polymer ?
#
loop_
_entity_poly.entity_id
_entity_poly.type
_entity_poly.pdbx_seq_one_letter_code
_entity_poly.pdbx_strand_id
1 'polypeptide(L)'
;LWLDNQAGCKGTCARVPNVETGNLKHPTLCSAGECWDPIMLDSLDARIGALPAAQRDKGVLLVMHQMGSHGPAYHKRVPQAFKRFMPECSTNNLQDCSREQLVNAYDNTIAYTDHFLAQAIGWLQQRQTSHDTVMVYVSDHGESLGENNLYLHGLPYAIAPDVQKHVPWITWLSHGFAQRQ
;
A
#
# COMPACT_ATOMS: atom_id res chain seq x y z
N LEU A 1 2.98 16.00 -0.03
CA LEU A 1 2.76 15.31 -1.29
C LEU A 1 1.92 14.07 -1.05
N TRP A 2 0.86 13.85 -1.84
CA TRP A 2 0.03 12.67 -1.83
C TRP A 2 0.26 11.86 -3.10
N LEU A 3 0.56 10.57 -2.97
CA LEU A 3 0.65 9.62 -4.07
C LEU A 3 -0.48 8.61 -3.92
N ASP A 4 -1.31 8.47 -4.95
CA ASP A 4 -2.49 7.63 -4.94
C ASP A 4 -2.37 6.49 -5.94
N ASN A 5 -2.40 5.26 -5.45
CA ASN A 5 -2.41 4.06 -6.30
C ASN A 5 -3.76 3.33 -6.27
N GLN A 6 -4.80 4.00 -5.78
CA GLN A 6 -6.17 3.51 -5.81
C GLN A 6 -7.03 4.28 -6.83
N ALA A 7 -8.27 4.51 -6.51
CA ALA A 7 -9.24 5.22 -7.36
C ALA A 7 -9.39 6.70 -6.97
N GLY A 8 -8.27 7.35 -6.61
CA GLY A 8 -8.23 8.74 -6.18
C GLY A 8 -8.49 8.96 -4.69
N CYS A 9 -8.10 10.12 -4.19
CA CYS A 9 -8.13 10.47 -2.77
C CYS A 9 -9.49 10.93 -2.24
N LYS A 10 -10.54 10.87 -3.03
CA LYS A 10 -11.93 11.25 -2.68
C LYS A 10 -12.02 12.64 -2.01
N GLY A 11 -11.23 13.59 -2.49
CA GLY A 11 -11.19 14.96 -1.98
C GLY A 11 -10.20 15.21 -0.82
N THR A 12 -9.68 14.18 -0.16
CA THR A 12 -8.75 14.32 0.97
C THR A 12 -7.46 15.04 0.56
N CYS A 13 -6.95 14.78 -0.64
CA CYS A 13 -5.72 15.40 -1.17
C CYS A 13 -5.96 16.72 -1.97
N ALA A 14 -7.19 17.23 -2.04
CA ALA A 14 -7.54 18.36 -2.91
C ALA A 14 -6.74 19.65 -2.65
N ARG A 15 -6.17 19.81 -1.46
CA ARG A 15 -5.43 21.01 -1.05
C ARG A 15 -3.92 20.80 -0.95
N VAL A 16 -3.41 19.66 -1.42
CA VAL A 16 -1.99 19.34 -1.39
C VAL A 16 -1.53 18.87 -2.77
N PRO A 17 -0.25 19.04 -3.15
CA PRO A 17 0.29 18.41 -4.34
C PRO A 17 0.02 16.92 -4.33
N ASN A 18 -0.56 16.39 -5.43
CA ASN A 18 -0.93 14.98 -5.51
C ASN A 18 -0.65 14.41 -6.91
N VAL A 19 -0.47 13.09 -6.97
CA VAL A 19 -0.26 12.33 -8.20
C VAL A 19 -1.05 11.04 -8.12
N GLU A 20 -1.90 10.79 -9.10
CA GLU A 20 -2.57 9.49 -9.29
C GLU A 20 -1.63 8.51 -9.99
N THR A 21 -0.90 7.74 -9.21
CA THR A 21 0.12 6.80 -9.72
C THR A 21 -0.50 5.58 -10.40
N GLY A 22 -1.70 5.19 -10.03
CA GLY A 22 -2.45 4.11 -10.67
C GLY A 22 -2.76 4.35 -12.16
N ASN A 23 -2.77 5.61 -12.61
CA ASN A 23 -3.01 6.00 -14.01
C ASN A 23 -1.72 6.09 -14.83
N LEU A 24 -0.56 5.88 -14.23
CA LEU A 24 0.72 5.93 -14.93
C LEU A 24 0.89 4.69 -15.83
N LYS A 25 1.83 4.81 -16.78
CA LYS A 25 2.29 3.70 -17.61
C LYS A 25 3.73 3.38 -17.26
N HIS A 26 4.00 2.17 -16.84
CA HIS A 26 5.35 1.73 -16.54
C HIS A 26 5.56 0.29 -17.06
N PRO A 27 6.65 0.01 -17.78
CA PRO A 27 6.83 -1.28 -18.48
C PRO A 27 6.91 -2.49 -17.54
N THR A 28 7.34 -2.29 -16.30
CA THR A 28 7.56 -3.38 -15.33
C THR A 28 6.73 -3.24 -14.05
N LEU A 29 6.14 -2.08 -13.77
CA LEU A 29 5.34 -1.83 -12.55
C LEU A 29 3.84 -1.72 -12.83
N CYS A 30 3.42 -1.84 -14.09
CA CYS A 30 2.01 -1.81 -14.46
C CYS A 30 1.67 -2.98 -15.39
N SER A 31 0.47 -3.53 -15.26
CA SER A 31 -0.06 -4.59 -16.12
C SER A 31 -1.58 -4.49 -16.19
N ALA A 32 -2.15 -4.76 -17.36
CA ALA A 32 -3.61 -4.80 -17.58
C ALA A 32 -4.37 -3.56 -17.07
N GLY A 33 -3.75 -2.37 -17.18
CA GLY A 33 -4.38 -1.09 -16.79
C GLY A 33 -4.30 -0.75 -15.31
N GLU A 34 -3.61 -1.55 -14.50
CA GLU A 34 -3.36 -1.30 -13.09
C GLU A 34 -1.85 -1.26 -12.82
N CYS A 35 -1.42 -0.46 -11.85
CA CYS A 35 -0.03 -0.42 -11.41
C CYS A 35 0.09 -1.00 -9.99
N TRP A 36 1.19 -1.71 -9.73
CA TRP A 36 1.51 -2.21 -8.40
C TRP A 36 2.10 -1.10 -7.53
N ASP A 37 1.94 -1.19 -6.22
CA ASP A 37 2.28 -0.14 -5.26
C ASP A 37 3.72 0.41 -5.34
N PRO A 38 4.76 -0.36 -5.74
CA PRO A 38 6.09 0.20 -5.96
C PRO A 38 6.16 1.34 -7.00
N ILE A 39 5.13 1.54 -7.82
CA ILE A 39 5.01 2.71 -8.72
C ILE A 39 5.05 4.04 -7.95
N MET A 40 4.64 4.06 -6.69
CA MET A 40 4.69 5.25 -5.84
C MET A 40 6.13 5.64 -5.46
N LEU A 41 7.04 4.68 -5.45
CA LEU A 41 8.48 4.91 -5.20
C LEU A 41 9.23 5.30 -6.49
N ASP A 42 8.66 4.99 -7.66
CA ASP A 42 9.26 5.38 -8.92
C ASP A 42 9.37 6.89 -9.04
N SER A 43 10.54 7.37 -9.42
CA SER A 43 10.82 8.79 -9.61
C SER A 43 10.47 9.68 -8.40
N LEU A 44 10.45 9.12 -7.18
CA LEU A 44 10.01 9.82 -5.96
C LEU A 44 10.87 11.05 -5.66
N ASP A 45 12.20 10.97 -5.87
CA ASP A 45 13.10 12.11 -5.66
C ASP A 45 12.79 13.26 -6.60
N ALA A 46 12.50 12.96 -7.87
CA ALA A 46 12.13 13.97 -8.85
C ALA A 46 10.79 14.63 -8.48
N ARG A 47 9.83 13.86 -7.98
CA ARG A 47 8.52 14.38 -7.53
C ARG A 47 8.66 15.28 -6.31
N ILE A 48 9.49 14.91 -5.34
CA ILE A 48 9.79 15.74 -4.17
C ILE A 48 10.57 16.98 -4.60
N GLY A 49 11.54 16.83 -5.51
CA GLY A 49 12.33 17.93 -6.05
C GLY A 49 11.51 18.98 -6.78
N ALA A 50 10.39 18.58 -7.38
CA ALA A 50 9.45 19.48 -8.07
C ALA A 50 8.59 20.33 -7.11
N LEU A 51 8.55 20.02 -5.82
CA LEU A 51 7.85 20.83 -4.82
C LEU A 51 8.58 22.18 -4.66
N PRO A 52 7.85 23.29 -4.38
CA PRO A 52 8.45 24.59 -4.10
C PRO A 52 9.49 24.50 -2.97
N ALA A 53 10.69 25.04 -3.17
CA ALA A 53 11.79 24.99 -2.20
C ALA A 53 11.35 25.48 -0.81
N ALA A 54 10.63 26.60 -0.73
CA ALA A 54 10.14 27.16 0.53
C ALA A 54 9.19 26.23 1.33
N GLN A 55 8.56 25.27 0.65
CA GLN A 55 7.75 24.23 1.30
C GLN A 55 8.62 23.05 1.71
N ARG A 56 9.51 22.62 0.81
CA ARG A 56 10.40 21.49 1.00
C ARG A 56 11.37 21.69 2.18
N ASP A 57 11.89 22.91 2.33
CA ASP A 57 12.83 23.28 3.39
C ASP A 57 12.23 23.20 4.82
N LYS A 58 10.91 23.15 4.93
CA LYS A 58 10.18 22.94 6.20
C LYS A 58 9.95 21.46 6.55
N GLY A 59 10.40 20.57 5.68
CA GLY A 59 10.14 19.15 5.76
C GLY A 59 9.02 18.71 4.81
N VAL A 60 8.99 17.42 4.49
CA VAL A 60 8.03 16.84 3.57
C VAL A 60 7.22 15.75 4.28
N LEU A 61 5.90 15.92 4.32
CA LEU A 61 4.98 14.84 4.61
C LEU A 61 4.60 14.17 3.28
N LEU A 62 4.92 12.88 3.19
CA LEU A 62 4.60 12.04 2.05
C LEU A 62 3.50 11.06 2.46
N VAL A 63 2.37 11.09 1.78
CA VAL A 63 1.28 10.11 1.94
C VAL A 63 1.29 9.20 0.74
N MET A 64 1.37 7.89 0.97
CA MET A 64 1.31 6.85 -0.06
C MET A 64 0.05 6.02 0.17
N HIS A 65 -0.98 6.27 -0.65
CA HIS A 65 -2.25 5.57 -0.59
C HIS A 65 -2.18 4.33 -1.48
N GLN A 66 -1.93 3.18 -0.85
CA GLN A 66 -1.71 1.91 -1.52
C GLN A 66 -3.01 1.28 -2.02
N MET A 67 -2.92 0.49 -3.09
CA MET A 67 -3.93 -0.51 -3.43
C MET A 67 -3.85 -1.69 -2.45
N GLY A 68 -2.65 -2.06 -2.04
CA GLY A 68 -2.40 -3.08 -1.01
C GLY A 68 -3.11 -4.40 -1.29
N SER A 69 -3.79 -4.89 -0.25
CA SER A 69 -4.55 -6.15 -0.28
C SER A 69 -6.03 -5.95 -0.63
N HIS A 70 -6.39 -4.88 -1.35
CA HIS A 70 -7.79 -4.57 -1.67
C HIS A 70 -8.42 -5.62 -2.60
N GLY A 71 -9.49 -6.27 -2.11
CA GLY A 71 -10.28 -7.24 -2.86
C GLY A 71 -11.22 -6.64 -3.92
N PRO A 72 -11.96 -7.49 -4.64
CA PRO A 72 -11.86 -8.94 -4.66
C PRO A 72 -10.72 -9.49 -5.55
N ALA A 73 -10.03 -8.65 -6.32
CA ALA A 73 -9.07 -9.05 -7.34
C ALA A 73 -7.64 -9.26 -6.75
N TYR A 74 -7.49 -9.99 -5.64
CA TYR A 74 -6.20 -10.21 -4.96
C TYR A 74 -5.11 -10.69 -5.92
N HIS A 75 -5.44 -11.61 -6.84
CA HIS A 75 -4.52 -12.17 -7.83
C HIS A 75 -3.88 -11.13 -8.76
N LYS A 76 -4.48 -9.93 -8.90
CA LYS A 76 -3.93 -8.83 -9.70
C LYS A 76 -2.99 -7.91 -8.90
N ARG A 77 -3.06 -7.93 -7.57
CA ARG A 77 -2.29 -7.03 -6.69
C ARG A 77 -0.80 -7.38 -6.64
N VAL A 78 -0.42 -8.55 -7.14
CA VAL A 78 0.93 -9.09 -7.04
C VAL A 78 1.45 -9.52 -8.42
N PRO A 79 2.64 -9.06 -8.85
CA PRO A 79 3.27 -9.57 -10.05
C PRO A 79 3.55 -11.07 -9.92
N GLN A 80 3.44 -11.81 -11.03
CA GLN A 80 3.63 -13.27 -11.04
C GLN A 80 4.93 -13.71 -10.37
N ALA A 81 6.02 -12.98 -10.57
CA ALA A 81 7.34 -13.29 -10.01
C ALA A 81 7.40 -13.20 -8.46
N PHE A 82 6.42 -12.55 -7.82
CA PHE A 82 6.35 -12.38 -6.37
C PHE A 82 5.34 -13.31 -5.69
N LYS A 83 4.58 -14.10 -6.45
CA LYS A 83 3.60 -15.04 -5.91
C LYS A 83 4.32 -16.24 -5.30
N ARG A 84 4.13 -16.43 -4.00
CA ARG A 84 4.80 -17.48 -3.19
C ARG A 84 3.82 -18.58 -2.78
N PHE A 85 2.56 -18.23 -2.55
CA PHE A 85 1.53 -19.12 -2.04
C PHE A 85 0.64 -19.59 -3.19
N MET A 86 0.64 -20.89 -3.47
CA MET A 86 -0.06 -21.49 -4.61
C MET A 86 -0.70 -22.83 -4.20
N PRO A 87 -1.81 -23.24 -4.83
CA PRO A 87 -2.58 -22.50 -5.83
C PRO A 87 -3.30 -21.29 -5.24
N GLU A 88 -3.46 -20.21 -6.04
CA GLU A 88 -4.19 -19.03 -5.60
C GLU A 88 -5.57 -18.91 -6.28
N CYS A 89 -6.47 -18.14 -5.66
CA CYS A 89 -7.72 -17.73 -6.26
C CYS A 89 -7.45 -16.72 -7.40
N SER A 90 -7.77 -17.08 -8.64
CA SER A 90 -7.48 -16.29 -9.83
C SER A 90 -8.71 -15.60 -10.44
N THR A 91 -9.81 -15.50 -9.69
CA THR A 91 -11.05 -14.87 -10.09
C THR A 91 -11.50 -13.81 -9.10
N ASN A 92 -12.35 -12.87 -9.55
CA ASN A 92 -12.98 -11.88 -8.67
C ASN A 92 -14.20 -12.45 -7.93
N ASN A 93 -14.73 -13.60 -8.36
CA ASN A 93 -15.80 -14.30 -7.65
C ASN A 93 -15.18 -15.22 -6.59
N LEU A 94 -14.97 -14.68 -5.39
CA LEU A 94 -14.26 -15.35 -4.31
C LEU A 94 -14.91 -16.65 -3.85
N GLN A 95 -16.22 -16.78 -4.04
CA GLN A 95 -16.99 -17.97 -3.68
C GLN A 95 -16.70 -19.18 -4.58
N ASP A 96 -16.14 -18.96 -5.77
CA ASP A 96 -15.74 -20.04 -6.69
C ASP A 96 -14.41 -20.70 -6.29
N CYS A 97 -13.69 -20.09 -5.36
CA CYS A 97 -12.39 -20.57 -4.91
C CYS A 97 -12.51 -21.36 -3.59
N SER A 98 -11.64 -22.34 -3.41
CA SER A 98 -11.47 -22.93 -2.08
C SER A 98 -10.93 -21.91 -1.08
N ARG A 99 -11.18 -22.16 0.21
CA ARG A 99 -10.61 -21.30 1.27
C ARG A 99 -9.08 -21.19 1.19
N GLU A 100 -8.41 -22.29 0.91
CA GLU A 100 -6.96 -22.33 0.74
C GLU A 100 -6.51 -21.41 -0.41
N GLN A 101 -7.15 -21.50 -1.57
CA GLN A 101 -6.83 -20.64 -2.72
C GLN A 101 -7.05 -19.16 -2.40
N LEU A 102 -8.09 -18.83 -1.67
CA LEU A 102 -8.40 -17.47 -1.27
C LEU A 102 -7.36 -16.91 -0.29
N VAL A 103 -7.03 -17.70 0.74
CA VAL A 103 -5.98 -17.34 1.71
C VAL A 103 -4.63 -17.17 0.99
N ASN A 104 -4.25 -18.09 0.11
CA ASN A 104 -3.01 -18.00 -0.67
C ASN A 104 -2.96 -16.70 -1.51
N ALA A 105 -4.07 -16.33 -2.16
CA ALA A 105 -4.15 -15.10 -2.93
C ALA A 105 -3.97 -13.86 -2.04
N TYR A 106 -4.61 -13.85 -0.87
CA TYR A 106 -4.49 -12.75 0.09
C TYR A 106 -3.07 -12.69 0.70
N ASP A 107 -2.50 -13.80 1.12
CA ASP A 107 -1.15 -13.88 1.69
C ASP A 107 -0.06 -13.41 0.70
N ASN A 108 -0.25 -13.70 -0.59
CA ASN A 108 0.61 -13.13 -1.62
C ASN A 108 0.58 -11.59 -1.60
N THR A 109 -0.59 -10.98 -1.39
CA THR A 109 -0.71 -9.50 -1.32
C THR A 109 -0.05 -8.94 -0.07
N ILE A 110 -0.17 -9.62 1.07
CA ILE A 110 0.52 -9.24 2.32
C ILE A 110 2.03 -9.31 2.15
N ALA A 111 2.55 -10.39 1.57
CA ALA A 111 3.98 -10.53 1.30
C ALA A 111 4.50 -9.47 0.31
N TYR A 112 3.65 -9.03 -0.63
CA TYR A 112 4.02 -7.96 -1.56
C TYR A 112 3.95 -6.57 -0.93
N THR A 113 3.02 -6.34 -0.01
CA THR A 113 2.99 -5.12 0.83
C THR A 113 4.24 -5.02 1.69
N ASP A 114 4.67 -6.12 2.33
CA ASP A 114 5.94 -6.18 3.08
C ASP A 114 7.14 -5.80 2.18
N HIS A 115 7.19 -6.35 0.97
CA HIS A 115 8.21 -5.97 -0.03
C HIS A 115 8.20 -4.48 -0.34
N PHE A 116 7.03 -3.87 -0.54
CA PHE A 116 6.90 -2.42 -0.76
C PHE A 116 7.39 -1.62 0.45
N LEU A 117 6.99 -1.99 1.67
CA LEU A 117 7.42 -1.32 2.89
C LEU A 117 8.94 -1.40 3.08
N ALA A 118 9.54 -2.56 2.79
CA ALA A 118 11.00 -2.72 2.83
C ALA A 118 11.70 -1.79 1.84
N GLN A 119 11.16 -1.59 0.63
CA GLN A 119 11.69 -0.63 -0.33
C GLN A 119 11.53 0.81 0.15
N ALA A 120 10.38 1.17 0.74
CA ALA A 120 10.14 2.49 1.30
C ALA A 120 11.11 2.79 2.46
N ILE A 121 11.32 1.84 3.36
CA ILE A 121 12.32 1.95 4.44
C ILE A 121 13.73 2.11 3.86
N GLY A 122 14.10 1.32 2.84
CA GLY A 122 15.38 1.42 2.16
C GLY A 122 15.60 2.82 1.55
N TRP A 123 14.56 3.40 0.94
CA TRP A 123 14.58 4.77 0.42
C TRP A 123 14.80 5.81 1.54
N LEU A 124 14.13 5.65 2.69
CA LEU A 124 14.31 6.51 3.87
C LEU A 124 15.71 6.38 4.48
N GLN A 125 16.23 5.14 4.59
CA GLN A 125 17.58 4.87 5.11
C GLN A 125 18.67 5.58 4.32
N GLN A 126 18.56 5.66 3.01
CA GLN A 126 19.52 6.38 2.16
C GLN A 126 19.58 7.89 2.47
N ARG A 127 18.57 8.44 3.13
CA ARG A 127 18.45 9.88 3.46
C ARG A 127 18.69 10.23 4.90
N GLN A 128 18.89 9.26 5.78
CA GLN A 128 19.04 9.48 7.21
C GLN A 128 20.32 10.24 7.60
N THR A 129 21.29 10.40 6.69
CA THR A 129 22.48 11.22 6.91
C THR A 129 22.19 12.71 6.77
N SER A 130 21.15 13.10 6.05
CA SER A 130 20.77 14.50 5.78
C SER A 130 19.41 14.89 6.36
N HIS A 131 18.56 13.92 6.70
CA HIS A 131 17.21 14.15 7.21
C HIS A 131 16.86 13.15 8.30
N ASP A 132 16.16 13.60 9.31
CA ASP A 132 15.44 12.71 10.20
C ASP A 132 14.18 12.22 9.49
N THR A 133 14.02 10.92 9.42
CA THR A 133 12.94 10.30 8.69
C THR A 133 12.13 9.36 9.57
N VAL A 134 10.83 9.35 9.33
CA VAL A 134 9.86 8.50 10.03
C VAL A 134 8.94 7.89 8.98
N MET A 135 8.60 6.63 9.14
CA MET A 135 7.51 5.99 8.42
C MET A 135 6.46 5.49 9.41
N VAL A 136 5.21 5.75 9.10
CA VAL A 136 4.06 5.14 9.77
C VAL A 136 3.26 4.41 8.68
N TYR A 137 3.05 3.13 8.88
CA TYR A 137 2.14 2.33 8.07
C TYR A 137 0.96 1.88 8.93
N VAL A 138 -0.23 2.01 8.38
CA VAL A 138 -1.46 1.50 8.97
C VAL A 138 -2.40 1.08 7.84
N SER A 139 -3.06 -0.06 7.99
CA SER A 139 -4.17 -0.42 7.11
C SER A 139 -5.44 0.30 7.58
N ASP A 140 -6.30 0.72 6.66
CA ASP A 140 -7.59 1.35 6.96
C ASP A 140 -8.62 0.34 7.47
N HIS A 141 -8.53 -0.92 7.05
CA HIS A 141 -9.35 -2.05 7.51
C HIS A 141 -8.65 -3.39 7.24
N GLY A 142 -9.18 -4.44 7.80
CA GLY A 142 -8.85 -5.81 7.46
C GLY A 142 -9.85 -6.41 6.48
N GLU A 143 -9.78 -7.73 6.23
CA GLU A 143 -10.60 -8.44 5.24
C GLU A 143 -11.14 -9.74 5.80
N SER A 144 -12.40 -10.05 5.48
CA SER A 144 -12.97 -11.39 5.67
C SER A 144 -12.69 -12.26 4.45
N LEU A 145 -12.18 -13.45 4.70
CA LEU A 145 -11.78 -14.43 3.68
C LEU A 145 -12.69 -15.68 3.68
N GLY A 146 -13.98 -15.49 3.92
CA GLY A 146 -14.97 -16.56 3.93
C GLY A 146 -15.35 -17.04 5.34
N GLU A 147 -14.87 -16.44 6.42
CA GLU A 147 -15.32 -16.73 7.78
C GLU A 147 -16.82 -16.45 7.90
N ASN A 148 -17.58 -17.44 8.39
CA ASN A 148 -19.04 -17.35 8.47
C ASN A 148 -19.72 -16.98 7.13
N ASN A 149 -19.13 -17.38 6.00
CA ASN A 149 -19.55 -17.01 4.65
C ASN A 149 -19.52 -15.48 4.38
N LEU A 150 -18.71 -14.74 5.12
CA LEU A 150 -18.45 -13.33 4.91
C LEU A 150 -17.17 -13.16 4.09
N TYR A 151 -17.21 -12.23 3.15
CA TYR A 151 -16.10 -11.90 2.25
C TYR A 151 -15.91 -10.39 2.23
N LEU A 152 -14.67 -9.94 2.00
CA LEU A 152 -14.31 -8.54 1.92
C LEU A 152 -14.55 -7.77 3.24
N HIS A 153 -14.89 -6.52 3.14
CA HIS A 153 -15.10 -5.58 4.26
C HIS A 153 -16.38 -4.76 4.05
N GLY A 154 -16.64 -3.81 4.95
CA GLY A 154 -17.72 -2.82 4.80
C GLY A 154 -18.95 -3.10 5.66
N LEU A 155 -18.90 -4.08 6.55
CA LEU A 155 -19.92 -4.23 7.58
C LEU A 155 -19.87 -3.06 8.57
N PRO A 156 -21.02 -2.61 9.10
CA PRO A 156 -21.05 -1.62 10.18
C PRO A 156 -20.16 -2.07 11.35
N TYR A 157 -19.38 -1.16 11.92
CA TYR A 157 -18.36 -1.46 12.94
C TYR A 157 -18.87 -2.30 14.11
N ALA A 158 -20.13 -2.07 14.53
CA ALA A 158 -20.74 -2.78 15.65
C ALA A 158 -20.93 -4.29 15.40
N ILE A 159 -21.06 -4.71 14.14
CA ILE A 159 -21.30 -6.12 13.76
C ILE A 159 -20.17 -6.69 12.89
N ALA A 160 -19.20 -5.86 12.50
CA ALA A 160 -18.05 -6.32 11.72
C ALA A 160 -17.21 -7.31 12.56
N PRO A 161 -16.78 -8.44 11.99
CA PRO A 161 -15.87 -9.36 12.67
C PRO A 161 -14.51 -8.71 12.91
N ASP A 162 -13.77 -9.22 13.91
CA ASP A 162 -12.48 -8.66 14.29
C ASP A 162 -11.46 -8.66 13.16
N VAL A 163 -11.51 -9.63 12.25
CA VAL A 163 -10.65 -9.68 11.05
C VAL A 163 -10.82 -8.49 10.11
N GLN A 164 -11.93 -7.76 10.18
CA GLN A 164 -12.14 -6.53 9.41
C GLN A 164 -11.70 -5.26 10.18
N LYS A 165 -11.46 -5.34 11.49
CA LYS A 165 -11.18 -4.20 12.38
C LYS A 165 -9.77 -4.20 12.93
N HIS A 166 -9.18 -5.38 13.12
CA HIS A 166 -7.85 -5.53 13.69
C HIS A 166 -6.81 -5.38 12.58
N VAL A 167 -6.12 -4.25 12.57
CA VAL A 167 -5.18 -3.87 11.52
C VAL A 167 -3.76 -3.71 12.06
N PRO A 168 -2.73 -3.94 11.23
CA PRO A 168 -1.35 -3.69 11.62
C PRO A 168 -1.08 -2.18 11.73
N TRP A 169 -0.27 -1.81 12.71
CA TRP A 169 0.36 -0.50 12.84
C TRP A 169 1.86 -0.69 12.95
N ILE A 170 2.62 -0.14 12.00
CA ILE A 170 4.08 -0.24 11.95
C ILE A 170 4.68 1.16 11.96
N THR A 171 5.63 1.40 12.86
CA THR A 171 6.41 2.65 12.89
C THR A 171 7.88 2.32 12.73
N TRP A 172 8.53 2.98 11.78
CA TRP A 172 9.97 2.93 11.59
C TRP A 172 10.55 4.34 11.77
N LEU A 173 11.65 4.44 12.52
CA LEU A 173 12.32 5.69 12.85
C LEU A 173 13.77 5.62 12.37
N SER A 174 14.28 6.68 11.75
CA SER A 174 15.72 6.82 11.51
C SER A 174 16.49 6.92 12.84
N HIS A 175 17.75 6.53 12.84
CA HIS A 175 18.58 6.56 14.03
C HIS A 175 18.64 7.96 14.67
N GLY A 176 18.82 9.01 13.87
CA GLY A 176 18.86 10.38 14.35
C GLY A 176 17.55 10.84 14.99
N PHE A 177 16.41 10.42 14.44
CA PHE A 177 15.09 10.71 15.02
C PHE A 177 14.90 9.99 16.36
N ALA A 178 15.25 8.71 16.41
CA ALA A 178 15.09 7.89 17.61
C ALA A 178 15.95 8.37 18.81
N GLN A 179 17.10 9.00 18.54
CA GLN A 179 17.96 9.54 19.60
C GLN A 179 17.49 10.87 20.19
N ARG A 180 16.53 11.56 19.54
CA ARG A 180 16.01 12.86 20.01
C ARG A 180 14.70 12.74 20.80
N GLN A 181 14.18 11.53 20.98
CA GLN A 181 13.03 11.23 21.82
C GLN A 181 13.50 10.88 23.24
#